data_baa08857c6c343df9edceacfdb19c8a0
#
_entry.id   baa08857c6c343df9edceacfdb19c8a0
#
_cell.length_a   1.000
_cell.length_b   1.000
_cell.length_c   1.000
_cell.angle_alpha   90.00
_cell.angle_beta   90.00
_cell.angle_gamma   90.00
#
_symmetry.space_group_name_H-M   'P 1'
#
loop_
_entity.id
_entity.type
_entity.pdbx_description
1 polymer ?
#
loop_
_entity_poly.entity_id
_entity_poly.type
_entity_poly.pdbx_seq_one_letter_code
_entity_poly.pdbx_strand_id
1 'polypeptide(L)'
;MFHMKETPAEAPLREALRLLEGTGLAVALGGSGLLGALGLAESARDWDLTTEADADRVAAALGGLPLERNGPDGIHTDHRIRIAGGVVEILCGFSIRAPRGVVRVPTIVSARVEGVPLGSPEAWAAAYALLGREEKFERLMSWLAVRGADPLVVSRLRAEPLPETLSARLASLPRLLAAPSGPA
;
A
#
# COMPACT_ATOMS: atom_id res chain seq x y z
N MET A 1 8.11 1.38 16.09
CA MET A 1 9.44 1.13 15.48
C MET A 1 9.35 -0.15 14.66
N PHE A 2 9.63 -0.07 13.37
CA PHE A 2 9.63 -1.24 12.51
C PHE A 2 10.80 -2.15 12.91
N HIS A 3 10.52 -3.41 13.30
CA HIS A 3 11.55 -4.39 13.70
C HIS A 3 12.26 -4.98 12.47
N MET A 4 12.79 -4.12 11.61
CA MET A 4 13.58 -4.53 10.46
C MET A 4 15.07 -4.29 10.74
N LYS A 5 15.95 -5.12 10.18
CA LYS A 5 17.40 -5.01 10.35
C LYS A 5 17.97 -3.79 9.63
N GLU A 6 17.40 -3.48 8.46
CA GLU A 6 17.81 -2.36 7.63
C GLU A 6 16.56 -1.60 7.18
N THR A 7 16.48 -0.32 7.55
CA THR A 7 15.40 0.58 7.16
C THR A 7 15.96 1.89 6.64
N PRO A 8 15.28 2.54 5.69
CA PRO A 8 15.57 3.93 5.37
C PRO A 8 15.31 4.82 6.59
N ALA A 9 15.82 6.03 6.56
CA ALA A 9 15.54 7.01 7.60
C ALA A 9 14.02 7.22 7.75
N GLU A 10 13.48 7.12 8.97
CA GLU A 10 12.05 7.32 9.23
C GLU A 10 11.64 8.79 9.26
N ALA A 11 12.56 9.71 9.53
CA ALA A 11 12.26 11.13 9.65
C ALA A 11 11.53 11.71 8.41
N PRO A 12 11.96 11.45 7.16
CA PRO A 12 11.24 11.91 5.97
C PRO A 12 9.82 11.32 5.85
N LEU A 13 9.62 10.05 6.23
CA LEU A 13 8.31 9.42 6.26
C LEU A 13 7.38 10.13 7.25
N ARG A 14 7.84 10.33 8.47
CA ARG A 14 7.04 10.97 9.52
C ARG A 14 6.71 12.42 9.19
N GLU A 15 7.64 13.15 8.59
CA GLU A 15 7.41 14.52 8.15
C GLU A 15 6.38 14.57 7.01
N ALA A 16 6.48 13.70 6.01
CA ALA A 16 5.49 13.61 4.94
C ALA A 16 4.10 13.28 5.49
N LEU A 17 3.99 12.30 6.38
CA LEU A 17 2.71 11.92 7.01
C LEU A 17 2.13 13.06 7.84
N ARG A 18 2.96 13.79 8.61
CA ARG A 18 2.54 14.95 9.40
C ARG A 18 1.96 16.06 8.52
N LEU A 19 2.56 16.34 7.37
CA LEU A 19 2.09 17.36 6.44
C LEU A 19 0.77 16.93 5.74
N LEU A 20 0.61 15.64 5.48
CA LEU A 20 -0.60 15.08 4.88
C LEU A 20 -1.74 14.91 5.90
N GLU A 21 -1.42 14.88 7.20
CA GLU A 21 -2.41 14.79 8.26
C GLU A 21 -3.32 16.03 8.26
N GLY A 22 -4.61 15.83 8.47
CA GLY A 22 -5.58 16.92 8.48
C GLY A 22 -6.00 17.46 7.10
N THR A 23 -5.36 17.02 6.01
CA THR A 23 -5.72 17.45 4.65
C THR A 23 -6.94 16.73 4.07
N GLY A 24 -7.43 15.69 4.76
CA GLY A 24 -8.48 14.80 4.26
C GLY A 24 -8.02 13.81 3.19
N LEU A 25 -6.72 13.76 2.89
CA LEU A 25 -6.16 12.80 1.94
C LEU A 25 -5.94 11.45 2.64
N ALA A 26 -6.56 10.40 2.11
CA ALA A 26 -6.24 9.03 2.54
C ALA A 26 -4.87 8.63 2.00
N VAL A 27 -3.95 8.33 2.90
CA VAL A 27 -2.59 7.88 2.58
C VAL A 27 -2.27 6.63 3.38
N ALA A 28 -1.61 5.66 2.78
CA ALA A 28 -1.26 4.41 3.45
C ALA A 28 0.14 3.91 3.06
N LEU A 29 0.89 3.44 4.06
CA LEU A 29 2.19 2.80 3.86
C LEU A 29 2.00 1.41 3.26
N GLY A 30 2.70 1.17 2.19
CA GLY A 30 2.74 -0.08 1.47
C GLY A 30 4.13 -0.67 1.31
N GLY A 31 4.33 -1.35 0.20
CA GLY A 31 5.65 -1.84 -0.17
C GLY A 31 6.32 -2.73 0.88
N SER A 32 7.63 -2.66 0.93
CA SER A 32 8.43 -3.38 1.93
C SER A 32 8.21 -2.84 3.35
N GLY A 33 7.81 -1.57 3.49
CA GLY A 33 7.45 -0.96 4.77
C GLY A 33 6.24 -1.63 5.42
N LEU A 34 5.18 -1.91 4.64
CA LEU A 34 4.03 -2.68 5.11
C LEU A 34 4.46 -4.09 5.54
N LEU A 35 5.23 -4.80 4.69
CA LEU A 35 5.72 -6.14 5.03
C LEU A 35 6.51 -6.13 6.34
N GLY A 36 7.38 -5.13 6.55
CA GLY A 36 8.12 -4.98 7.79
C GLY A 36 7.23 -4.75 9.00
N ALA A 37 6.20 -3.91 8.87
CA ALA A 37 5.22 -3.67 9.93
C ALA A 37 4.41 -4.92 10.30
N LEU A 38 4.22 -5.83 9.35
CA LEU A 38 3.55 -7.13 9.57
C LEU A 38 4.52 -8.23 10.04
N GLY A 39 5.82 -7.96 10.17
CA GLY A 39 6.84 -8.95 10.51
C GLY A 39 7.18 -9.91 9.36
N LEU A 40 6.90 -9.52 8.12
CA LEU A 40 7.07 -10.33 6.91
C LEU A 40 8.30 -9.94 6.07
N ALA A 41 9.02 -8.89 6.44
CA ALA A 41 10.25 -8.47 5.80
C ALA A 41 11.28 -8.01 6.83
N GLU A 42 12.56 -8.24 6.54
CA GLU A 42 13.67 -7.83 7.39
C GLU A 42 14.31 -6.51 6.97
N SER A 43 13.97 -5.99 5.78
CA SER A 43 14.53 -4.74 5.27
C SER A 43 13.55 -4.02 4.33
N ALA A 44 13.68 -2.70 4.27
CA ALA A 44 13.07 -1.85 3.25
C ALA A 44 14.15 -0.90 2.70
N ARG A 45 14.05 -0.51 1.43
CA ARG A 45 14.98 0.45 0.80
C ARG A 45 14.39 1.85 0.78
N ASP A 46 13.09 1.94 0.70
CA ASP A 46 12.28 3.12 0.55
C ASP A 46 10.95 2.95 1.28
N TRP A 47 10.25 4.04 1.49
CA TRP A 47 8.92 4.07 2.05
C TRP A 47 7.91 4.35 0.94
N ASP A 48 7.17 3.34 0.53
CA ASP A 48 6.09 3.46 -0.46
C ASP A 48 4.80 3.89 0.23
N LEU A 49 4.33 5.10 -0.03
CA LEU A 49 2.99 5.55 0.33
C LEU A 49 2.07 5.46 -0.88
N THR A 50 0.81 5.12 -0.68
CA THR A 50 -0.22 5.18 -1.73
C THR A 50 -1.30 6.17 -1.38
N THR A 51 -1.93 6.77 -2.39
CA THR A 51 -3.12 7.62 -2.26
C THR A 51 -3.96 7.58 -3.53
N GLU A 52 -5.27 7.77 -3.41
CA GLU A 52 -6.17 7.95 -4.56
C GLU A 52 -6.28 9.42 -4.99
N ALA A 53 -5.65 10.34 -4.25
CA ALA A 53 -5.63 11.75 -4.58
C ALA A 53 -4.71 12.02 -5.78
N ASP A 54 -5.04 13.09 -6.53
CA ASP A 54 -4.16 13.55 -7.59
C ASP A 54 -2.86 14.16 -7.05
N ALA A 55 -1.82 14.16 -7.89
CA ALA A 55 -0.49 14.57 -7.50
C ALA A 55 -0.39 16.08 -7.16
N ASP A 56 -1.26 16.92 -7.73
CA ASP A 56 -1.24 18.36 -7.44
C ASP A 56 -1.73 18.63 -6.01
N ARG A 57 -2.79 17.94 -5.59
CA ARG A 57 -3.29 18.04 -4.21
C ARG A 57 -2.25 17.52 -3.20
N VAL A 58 -1.61 16.40 -3.52
CA VAL A 58 -0.54 15.83 -2.67
C VAL A 58 0.64 16.79 -2.58
N ALA A 59 1.12 17.32 -3.71
CA ALA A 59 2.24 18.25 -3.76
C ALA A 59 1.93 19.55 -3.00
N ALA A 60 0.71 20.08 -3.13
CA ALA A 60 0.26 21.25 -2.38
C ALA A 60 0.26 20.99 -0.87
N ALA A 61 -0.22 19.82 -0.44
CA ALA A 61 -0.25 19.41 0.97
C ALA A 61 1.16 19.23 1.56
N LEU A 62 2.12 18.80 0.77
CA LEU A 62 3.53 18.65 1.19
C LEU A 62 4.27 19.97 1.36
N GLY A 63 3.67 21.07 0.93
CA GLY A 63 3.97 22.46 1.27
C GLY A 63 5.44 22.85 1.42
N GLY A 64 6.22 22.84 0.32
CA GLY A 64 7.59 23.36 0.32
C GLY A 64 8.68 22.35 0.62
N LEU A 65 8.36 21.06 0.83
CA LEU A 65 9.38 20.02 0.81
C LEU A 65 9.99 19.92 -0.60
N PRO A 66 11.32 19.75 -0.70
CA PRO A 66 11.94 19.40 -1.97
C PRO A 66 11.35 18.07 -2.47
N LEU A 67 10.69 18.10 -3.62
CA LEU A 67 10.06 16.92 -4.21
C LEU A 67 10.34 16.83 -5.70
N GLU A 68 10.42 15.61 -6.21
CA GLU A 68 10.46 15.29 -7.62
C GLU A 68 9.13 14.67 -8.03
N ARG A 69 8.60 15.08 -9.19
CA ARG A 69 7.36 14.53 -9.73
C ARG A 69 7.66 13.80 -11.03
N ASN A 70 7.27 12.55 -11.10
CA ASN A 70 7.34 11.75 -12.31
C ASN A 70 5.93 11.46 -12.80
N GLY A 71 5.74 11.55 -14.10
CA GLY A 71 4.49 11.15 -14.75
C GLY A 71 4.31 9.63 -14.78
N PRO A 72 3.31 9.14 -15.52
CA PRO A 72 3.05 7.72 -15.65
C PRO A 72 4.28 6.96 -16.16
N ASP A 73 4.68 5.90 -15.49
CA ASP A 73 5.82 5.07 -15.90
C ASP A 73 5.42 3.90 -16.81
N GLY A 74 4.13 3.84 -17.21
CA GLY A 74 3.58 2.85 -18.13
C GLY A 74 3.34 1.47 -17.52
N ILE A 75 3.89 1.18 -16.36
CA ILE A 75 3.74 -0.10 -15.66
C ILE A 75 2.74 0.03 -14.53
N HIS A 76 2.84 1.10 -13.75
CA HIS A 76 2.05 1.31 -12.55
C HIS A 76 2.03 2.79 -12.16
N THR A 77 0.91 3.22 -11.57
CA THR A 77 0.63 4.55 -11.04
C THR A 77 0.43 5.65 -12.09
N ASP A 78 -0.43 6.59 -11.79
CA ASP A 78 -0.66 7.77 -12.65
C ASP A 78 0.47 8.78 -12.45
N HIS A 79 0.88 9.01 -11.19
CA HIS A 79 1.98 9.91 -10.85
C HIS A 79 2.73 9.42 -9.62
N ARG A 80 4.02 9.72 -9.59
CA ARG A 80 4.91 9.42 -8.46
C ARG A 80 5.53 10.71 -7.94
N ILE A 81 5.46 10.92 -6.62
CA ILE A 81 6.15 12.00 -5.94
C ILE A 81 7.25 11.39 -5.08
N ARG A 82 8.49 11.86 -5.25
CA ARG A 82 9.66 11.41 -4.52
C ARG A 82 10.13 12.52 -3.59
N ILE A 83 10.43 12.18 -2.35
CA ILE A 83 10.89 13.10 -1.31
C ILE A 83 12.22 12.56 -0.77
N ALA A 84 13.09 13.46 -0.34
CA ALA A 84 14.40 13.13 0.24
C ALA A 84 15.23 12.19 -0.64
N GLY A 85 15.35 12.50 -1.94
CA GLY A 85 16.12 11.70 -2.89
C GLY A 85 15.53 10.31 -3.15
N GLY A 86 14.21 10.12 -2.92
CA GLY A 86 13.53 8.86 -3.13
C GLY A 86 13.46 7.95 -1.89
N VAL A 87 13.85 8.45 -0.72
CA VAL A 87 13.63 7.73 0.55
C VAL A 87 12.14 7.53 0.82
N VAL A 88 11.28 8.47 0.40
CA VAL A 88 9.83 8.33 0.41
C VAL A 88 9.31 8.48 -1.01
N GLU A 89 8.51 7.54 -1.45
CA GLU A 89 7.76 7.60 -2.71
C GLU A 89 6.27 7.61 -2.42
N ILE A 90 5.51 8.53 -3.05
CA ILE A 90 4.06 8.59 -2.94
C ILE A 90 3.48 8.25 -4.31
N LEU A 91 2.77 7.14 -4.37
CA LEU A 91 2.11 6.63 -5.57
C LEU A 91 0.67 7.18 -5.61
N CYS A 92 0.44 8.16 -6.47
CA CYS A 92 -0.87 8.78 -6.67
C CYS A 92 -1.64 8.00 -7.75
N GLY A 93 -2.82 7.50 -7.42
CA GLY A 93 -3.61 6.67 -8.33
C GLY A 93 -2.90 5.35 -8.66
N PHE A 94 -2.42 4.64 -7.63
CA PHE A 94 -1.65 3.40 -7.83
C PHE A 94 -2.41 2.39 -8.66
N SER A 95 -1.86 2.05 -9.82
CA SER A 95 -2.46 1.11 -10.77
C SER A 95 -1.37 0.33 -11.49
N ILE A 96 -1.71 -0.85 -11.98
CA ILE A 96 -0.77 -1.78 -12.62
C ILE A 96 -1.37 -2.24 -13.95
N ARG A 97 -0.60 -2.15 -15.02
CA ARG A 97 -1.01 -2.69 -16.31
C ARG A 97 -0.93 -4.21 -16.30
N ALA A 98 -2.06 -4.85 -16.51
CA ALA A 98 -2.21 -6.30 -16.57
C ALA A 98 -2.73 -6.73 -17.96
N PRO A 99 -2.66 -8.02 -18.32
CA PRO A 99 -3.12 -8.51 -19.62
C PRO A 99 -4.58 -8.18 -19.96
N ARG A 100 -5.45 -8.07 -18.96
CA ARG A 100 -6.88 -7.79 -19.10
C ARG A 100 -7.25 -6.31 -18.99
N GLY A 101 -6.28 -5.45 -18.72
CA GLY A 101 -6.49 -4.01 -18.56
C GLY A 101 -5.66 -3.40 -17.46
N VAL A 102 -5.98 -2.17 -17.09
CA VAL A 102 -5.34 -1.49 -15.96
C VAL A 102 -6.09 -1.86 -14.68
N VAL A 103 -5.38 -2.43 -13.73
CA VAL A 103 -5.90 -2.78 -12.39
C VAL A 103 -5.57 -1.63 -11.45
N ARG A 104 -6.59 -1.02 -10.85
CA ARG A 104 -6.39 -0.03 -9.78
C ARG A 104 -6.21 -0.74 -8.45
N VAL A 105 -5.11 -0.42 -7.77
CA VAL A 105 -4.82 -0.94 -6.43
C VAL A 105 -5.35 0.08 -5.42
N PRO A 106 -6.42 -0.24 -4.67
CA PRO A 106 -7.05 0.75 -3.81
C PRO A 106 -6.17 1.12 -2.62
N THR A 107 -6.13 2.40 -2.27
CA THR A 107 -5.55 2.88 -1.03
C THR A 107 -6.55 2.71 0.10
N ILE A 108 -6.34 1.71 0.94
CA ILE A 108 -7.20 1.40 2.09
C ILE A 108 -6.29 1.31 3.32
N VAL A 109 -6.58 2.11 4.33
CA VAL A 109 -5.89 2.03 5.62
C VAL A 109 -6.51 0.88 6.41
N SER A 110 -5.77 -0.21 6.62
CA SER A 110 -6.21 -1.40 7.35
C SER A 110 -5.89 -1.34 8.85
N ALA A 111 -4.83 -0.63 9.21
CA ALA A 111 -4.37 -0.49 10.59
C ALA A 111 -3.51 0.76 10.76
N ARG A 112 -3.15 1.08 12.01
CA ARG A 112 -2.13 2.07 12.34
C ARG A 112 -1.12 1.45 13.30
N VAL A 113 0.16 1.63 13.02
CA VAL A 113 1.26 1.22 13.89
C VAL A 113 2.10 2.44 14.22
N GLU A 114 2.17 2.82 15.49
CA GLU A 114 2.85 4.05 15.95
C GLU A 114 2.47 5.31 15.16
N GLY A 115 1.18 5.44 14.86
CA GLY A 115 0.65 6.56 14.08
C GLY A 115 0.77 6.40 12.56
N VAL A 116 1.60 5.49 12.05
CA VAL A 116 1.76 5.25 10.61
C VAL A 116 0.56 4.47 10.06
N PRO A 117 -0.18 5.00 9.08
CA PRO A 117 -1.29 4.29 8.47
C PRO A 117 -0.76 3.18 7.55
N LEU A 118 -1.16 1.95 7.80
CA LEU A 118 -0.77 0.78 6.99
C LEU A 118 -1.80 0.50 5.90
N GLY A 119 -1.32 0.21 4.71
CA GLY A 119 -2.13 -0.22 3.59
C GLY A 119 -2.72 -1.61 3.81
N SER A 120 -3.73 -1.95 3.01
CA SER A 120 -4.37 -3.27 3.07
C SER A 120 -3.41 -4.36 2.58
N PRO A 121 -3.22 -5.43 3.37
CA PRO A 121 -2.44 -6.59 2.94
C PRO A 121 -2.99 -7.25 1.67
N GLU A 122 -4.31 -7.26 1.49
CA GLU A 122 -4.99 -7.82 0.31
C GLU A 122 -4.66 -7.03 -0.95
N ALA A 123 -4.70 -5.69 -0.86
CA ALA A 123 -4.38 -4.80 -1.97
C ALA A 123 -2.90 -4.97 -2.39
N TRP A 124 -1.99 -5.07 -1.41
CA TRP A 124 -0.58 -5.27 -1.68
C TRP A 124 -0.24 -6.70 -2.14
N ALA A 125 -1.00 -7.72 -1.70
CA ALA A 125 -0.89 -9.06 -2.29
C ALA A 125 -1.24 -9.03 -3.78
N ALA A 126 -2.37 -8.41 -4.15
CA ALA A 126 -2.73 -8.25 -5.55
C ALA A 126 -1.68 -7.48 -6.35
N ALA A 127 -1.14 -6.37 -5.79
CA ALA A 127 -0.08 -5.60 -6.42
C ALA A 127 1.18 -6.44 -6.67
N TYR A 128 1.65 -7.20 -5.67
CA TYR A 128 2.83 -8.03 -5.82
C TYR A 128 2.66 -9.16 -6.85
N ALA A 129 1.49 -9.80 -6.88
CA ALA A 129 1.19 -10.79 -7.90
C ALA A 129 1.26 -10.18 -9.32
N LEU A 130 0.66 -9.00 -9.52
CA LEU A 130 0.65 -8.29 -10.79
C LEU A 130 2.04 -7.79 -11.20
N LEU A 131 2.90 -7.46 -10.24
CA LEU A 131 4.29 -7.04 -10.46
C LEU A 131 5.26 -8.24 -10.59
N GLY A 132 4.78 -9.49 -10.56
CA GLY A 132 5.63 -10.68 -10.63
C GLY A 132 6.53 -10.88 -9.41
N ARG A 133 6.19 -10.28 -8.27
CA ARG A 133 6.95 -10.39 -7.01
C ARG A 133 6.42 -11.55 -6.17
N GLU A 134 6.55 -12.76 -6.70
CA GLU A 134 5.91 -13.98 -6.20
C GLU A 134 6.21 -14.25 -4.71
N GLU A 135 7.46 -14.11 -4.29
CA GLU A 135 7.84 -14.35 -2.89
C GLU A 135 7.09 -13.44 -1.92
N LYS A 136 6.96 -12.14 -2.24
CA LYS A 136 6.24 -11.18 -1.40
C LYS A 136 4.73 -11.45 -1.42
N PHE A 137 4.21 -11.85 -2.57
CA PHE A 137 2.82 -12.27 -2.72
C PHE A 137 2.50 -13.47 -1.83
N GLU A 138 3.30 -14.53 -1.88
CA GLU A 138 3.09 -15.74 -1.08
C GLU A 138 3.21 -15.48 0.43
N ARG A 139 4.12 -14.61 0.84
CA ARG A 139 4.23 -14.19 2.24
C ARG A 139 2.94 -13.53 2.74
N LEU A 140 2.37 -12.59 1.94
CA LEU A 140 1.10 -11.95 2.29
C LEU A 140 -0.07 -12.92 2.25
N MET A 141 -0.15 -13.79 1.24
CA MET A 141 -1.21 -14.80 1.15
C MET A 141 -1.19 -15.75 2.36
N SER A 142 0.00 -16.20 2.76
CA SER A 142 0.16 -17.05 3.96
C SER A 142 -0.25 -16.32 5.23
N TRP A 143 0.10 -15.04 5.37
CA TRP A 143 -0.31 -14.21 6.49
C TRP A 143 -1.83 -14.02 6.53
N LEU A 144 -2.45 -13.73 5.38
CA LEU A 144 -3.91 -13.58 5.25
C LEU A 144 -4.66 -14.90 5.48
N ALA A 145 -4.08 -16.03 5.09
CA ALA A 145 -4.67 -17.35 5.36
C ALA A 145 -4.85 -17.63 6.86
N VAL A 146 -3.97 -17.07 7.69
CA VAL A 146 -4.05 -17.20 9.15
C VAL A 146 -4.93 -16.14 9.80
N ARG A 147 -4.82 -14.90 9.34
CA ARG A 147 -5.48 -13.73 9.96
C ARG A 147 -6.88 -13.47 9.41
N GLY A 148 -7.16 -13.96 8.23
CA GLY A 148 -8.35 -13.61 7.47
C GLY A 148 -8.16 -12.36 6.61
N ALA A 149 -8.97 -12.25 5.58
CA ALA A 149 -8.99 -11.12 4.66
C ALA A 149 -10.29 -10.32 4.81
N ASP A 150 -10.21 -9.00 4.65
CA ASP A 150 -11.39 -8.14 4.62
C ASP A 150 -12.20 -8.42 3.34
N PRO A 151 -13.46 -8.92 3.48
CA PRO A 151 -14.28 -9.29 2.33
C PRO A 151 -14.62 -8.09 1.44
N LEU A 152 -14.66 -6.87 1.98
CA LEU A 152 -14.95 -5.66 1.20
C LEU A 152 -13.75 -5.31 0.32
N VAL A 153 -12.54 -5.42 0.85
CA VAL A 153 -11.31 -5.20 0.07
C VAL A 153 -11.18 -6.25 -1.03
N VAL A 154 -11.37 -7.52 -0.69
CA VAL A 154 -11.36 -8.62 -1.68
C VAL A 154 -12.40 -8.40 -2.77
N SER A 155 -13.63 -7.99 -2.40
CA SER A 155 -14.70 -7.69 -3.36
C SER A 155 -14.32 -6.53 -4.28
N ARG A 156 -13.75 -5.45 -3.74
CA ARG A 156 -13.30 -4.29 -4.53
C ARG A 156 -12.20 -4.68 -5.51
N LEU A 157 -11.21 -5.46 -5.08
CA LEU A 157 -10.14 -5.95 -5.95
C LEU A 157 -10.69 -6.84 -7.08
N ARG A 158 -11.63 -7.73 -6.77
CA ARG A 158 -12.23 -8.64 -7.77
C ARG A 158 -13.13 -7.93 -8.78
N ALA A 159 -13.54 -6.70 -8.53
CA ALA A 159 -14.22 -5.86 -9.51
C ALA A 159 -13.26 -5.28 -10.56
N GLU A 160 -11.95 -5.30 -10.30
CA GLU A 160 -10.92 -4.91 -11.24
C GLU A 160 -10.62 -6.03 -12.26
N PRO A 161 -10.03 -5.72 -13.44
CA PRO A 161 -9.71 -6.72 -14.47
C PRO A 161 -8.52 -7.63 -14.08
N LEU A 162 -8.60 -8.28 -12.92
CA LEU A 162 -7.59 -9.21 -12.42
C LEU A 162 -7.48 -10.46 -13.30
N PRO A 163 -6.28 -11.07 -13.39
CA PRO A 163 -6.16 -12.45 -13.86
C PRO A 163 -7.07 -13.38 -13.05
N GLU A 164 -7.71 -14.35 -13.72
CA GLU A 164 -8.67 -15.26 -13.06
C GLU A 164 -8.07 -16.06 -11.91
N THR A 165 -6.82 -16.51 -12.10
CA THR A 165 -6.08 -17.23 -11.06
C THR A 165 -5.87 -16.38 -9.81
N LEU A 166 -5.52 -15.11 -9.97
CA LEU A 166 -5.35 -14.19 -8.85
C LEU A 166 -6.69 -13.90 -8.16
N SER A 167 -7.74 -13.63 -8.95
CA SER A 167 -9.09 -13.41 -8.42
C SER A 167 -9.59 -14.62 -7.62
N ALA A 168 -9.35 -15.84 -8.11
CA ALA A 168 -9.72 -17.07 -7.41
C ALA A 168 -8.92 -17.24 -6.10
N ARG A 169 -7.62 -16.98 -6.12
CA ARG A 169 -6.77 -17.07 -4.92
C ARG A 169 -7.21 -16.08 -3.83
N LEU A 170 -7.50 -14.82 -4.19
CA LEU A 170 -8.04 -13.84 -3.24
C LEU A 170 -9.41 -14.28 -2.68
N ALA A 171 -10.27 -14.85 -3.53
CA ALA A 171 -11.59 -15.32 -3.11
C ALA A 171 -11.52 -16.52 -2.15
N SER A 172 -10.47 -17.32 -2.19
CA SER A 172 -10.27 -18.48 -1.33
C SER A 172 -9.77 -18.14 0.08
N LEU A 173 -9.39 -16.88 0.34
CA LEU A 173 -8.93 -16.46 1.65
C LEU A 173 -10.06 -16.55 2.69
N PRO A 174 -9.77 -17.01 3.92
CA PRO A 174 -10.75 -16.96 5.01
C PRO A 174 -11.14 -15.51 5.29
N ARG A 175 -12.38 -15.30 5.70
CA ARG A 175 -12.84 -13.95 6.08
C ARG A 175 -12.21 -13.53 7.41
N LEU A 176 -11.81 -12.29 7.48
CA LEU A 176 -11.42 -11.68 8.75
C LEU A 176 -12.59 -11.79 9.72
N LEU A 177 -12.35 -12.43 10.85
CA LEU A 177 -13.35 -12.49 11.92
C LEU A 177 -13.53 -11.08 12.47
N ALA A 178 -14.78 -10.61 12.48
CA ALA A 178 -15.09 -9.35 13.16
C ALA A 178 -14.59 -9.45 14.60
N ALA A 179 -13.85 -8.43 15.06
CA ALA A 179 -13.51 -8.35 16.48
C ALA A 179 -14.83 -8.49 17.27
N PRO A 180 -14.88 -9.30 18.34
CA PRO A 180 -16.07 -9.37 19.16
C PRO A 180 -16.43 -7.96 19.59
N SER A 181 -17.65 -7.53 19.30
CA SER A 181 -18.17 -6.26 19.77
C SER A 181 -18.05 -6.29 21.29
N GLY A 182 -17.15 -5.47 21.82
CA GLY A 182 -17.01 -5.33 23.26
C GLY A 182 -18.35 -4.97 23.87
N PRO A 183 -18.66 -5.39 25.10
CA PRO A 183 -19.90 -5.01 25.75
C PRO A 183 -20.00 -3.48 25.82
N ALA A 184 -21.19 -2.97 25.49
CA ALA A 184 -21.55 -1.57 25.57
C ALA A 184 -21.50 -1.05 27.02
#